data_86682f396a2705a0dd4777bef25a5aef
#
_entry.id   86682f396a2705a0dd4777bef25a5aef
#
_cell.length_a   1.000
_cell.length_b   1.000
_cell.length_c   1.000
_cell.angle_alpha   90.00
_cell.angle_beta   90.00
_cell.angle_gamma   90.00
#
_symmetry.space_group_name_H-M   'P 1'
#
loop_
_entity.id
_entity.type
_entity.pdbx_description
1 polymer ?
#
loop_
_entity_poly.entity_id
_entity_poly.type
_entity_poly.pdbx_seq_one_letter_code
_entity_poly.pdbx_strand_id
1 'polypeptide(L)'
;MKRGPFYTKSGASVVEVVLSGAVLALLVTALVGGMVYGQQSGALAGERARAVLLAQEGLEAVRSMRDGGFSGVGDGAHGLSISGGRWIFSGTQDTVGEFTRQTVVTSVDAHRKDVSATVTWQQSLQRSGTVSLVTRLTNWLAAAVGNWTMPRLEAGLNVAGTQDGIKIQTQGEYVYIVRNGGTPDFAVIDVSNPASPVLAASLSLAGTPQNIAVSGDYAYIASNSDTQELQIINISNPASPVVAGTFNDAGTENGWGIAVEGNFAYLVLDGGNEFVAVDVSNPASPVLRGALDLGATAREVVVLGSYAYIASYSDSRELEVVDVTNPSVPSLIGSLNLSGTSNALTITGFENTVVVGRSGGNVYVINVSNPRSPFLEGTLAAAGAINDLSLGNGNAYVFAGGDNNNAELRVIDITNHSTPALAGSLNIPAGSNPSVDLNSVAYHPGKDRVFAASDADNAEFMTLAPQ
;
A
#
# COMPACT_ATOMS: atom_id res chain seq x y z
N MET A 1 32.17 -80.70 65.45
CA MET A 1 32.05 -79.24 65.63
C MET A 1 32.93 -78.55 64.59
N LYS A 2 32.38 -77.93 63.56
CA LYS A 2 33.15 -77.14 62.59
C LYS A 2 33.00 -75.67 62.99
N ARG A 3 34.08 -74.99 63.32
CA ARG A 3 34.09 -73.57 63.50
C ARG A 3 34.06 -72.89 62.15
N GLY A 4 33.07 -71.98 61.90
CA GLY A 4 33.03 -71.09 60.76
C GLY A 4 34.05 -69.96 60.86
N PRO A 5 34.44 -69.37 59.72
CA PRO A 5 35.46 -68.31 59.75
C PRO A 5 34.89 -66.98 60.28
N PHE A 6 35.64 -66.33 61.11
CA PHE A 6 35.41 -64.98 61.63
C PHE A 6 35.70 -64.00 60.47
N TYR A 7 34.70 -63.30 60.01
CA TYR A 7 34.89 -62.12 59.13
C TYR A 7 35.36 -60.98 60.05
N THR A 8 36.59 -60.59 59.88
CA THR A 8 37.10 -59.35 60.44
C THR A 8 36.55 -58.20 59.57
N LYS A 9 35.72 -57.32 60.14
CA LYS A 9 35.39 -56.04 59.50
C LYS A 9 36.65 -55.21 59.48
N SER A 10 37.29 -55.01 58.34
CA SER A 10 38.32 -54.01 58.15
C SER A 10 37.65 -52.64 58.24
N GLY A 11 37.92 -51.88 59.25
CA GLY A 11 37.54 -50.50 59.35
C GLY A 11 38.27 -49.69 58.25
N ALA A 12 37.54 -48.81 57.53
CA ALA A 12 38.17 -47.93 56.55
C ALA A 12 39.29 -47.13 57.21
N SER A 13 40.47 -47.10 56.57
CA SER A 13 41.62 -46.29 57.02
C SER A 13 41.22 -44.80 56.99
N VAL A 14 41.69 -44.02 57.96
CA VAL A 14 41.48 -42.56 57.97
C VAL A 14 41.91 -41.92 56.67
N VAL A 15 42.92 -42.46 56.02
CA VAL A 15 43.40 -42.01 54.69
C VAL A 15 42.34 -42.28 53.60
N GLU A 16 41.64 -43.41 53.62
CA GLU A 16 40.58 -43.72 52.67
C GLU A 16 39.38 -42.79 52.86
N VAL A 17 39.02 -42.50 54.10
CA VAL A 17 37.91 -41.55 54.39
C VAL A 17 38.26 -40.12 53.92
N VAL A 18 39.48 -39.66 54.18
CA VAL A 18 39.93 -38.33 53.73
C VAL A 18 40.05 -38.29 52.21
N LEU A 19 40.58 -39.33 51.58
CA LEU A 19 40.72 -39.38 50.10
C LEU A 19 39.35 -39.42 49.42
N SER A 20 38.41 -40.23 49.92
CA SER A 20 37.06 -40.29 49.39
C SER A 20 36.30 -38.98 49.60
N GLY A 21 36.49 -38.30 50.71
CA GLY A 21 35.95 -36.95 50.95
C GLY A 21 36.52 -35.90 50.01
N ALA A 22 37.84 -35.94 49.75
CA ALA A 22 38.48 -35.03 48.81
C ALA A 22 38.04 -35.26 47.34
N VAL A 23 37.89 -36.51 46.93
CA VAL A 23 37.38 -36.89 45.60
C VAL A 23 35.92 -36.46 45.45
N LEU A 24 35.07 -36.67 46.48
CA LEU A 24 33.69 -36.22 46.48
C LEU A 24 33.58 -34.69 46.41
N ALA A 25 34.42 -33.95 47.14
CA ALA A 25 34.45 -32.49 47.07
C ALA A 25 34.83 -31.97 45.68
N LEU A 26 35.82 -32.59 45.05
CA LEU A 26 36.19 -32.29 43.65
C LEU A 26 35.08 -32.57 42.65
N LEU A 27 34.39 -33.71 42.78
CA LEU A 27 33.26 -34.07 41.92
C LEU A 27 32.08 -33.09 42.08
N VAL A 28 31.75 -32.72 43.34
CA VAL A 28 30.69 -31.74 43.61
C VAL A 28 31.06 -30.38 43.05
N THR A 29 32.32 -29.93 43.23
CA THR A 29 32.80 -28.64 42.69
C THR A 29 32.75 -28.62 41.14
N ALA A 30 33.15 -29.72 40.50
CA ALA A 30 33.07 -29.86 39.03
C ALA A 30 31.61 -29.85 38.53
N LEU A 31 30.71 -30.55 39.23
CA LEU A 31 29.28 -30.63 38.87
C LEU A 31 28.60 -29.25 39.04
N VAL A 32 28.84 -28.58 40.17
CA VAL A 32 28.31 -27.23 40.40
C VAL A 32 28.89 -26.23 39.39
N GLY A 33 30.19 -26.30 39.13
CA GLY A 33 30.84 -25.46 38.11
C GLY A 33 30.27 -25.69 36.71
N GLY A 34 30.03 -26.95 36.34
CA GLY A 34 29.36 -27.31 35.05
C GLY A 34 27.92 -26.79 34.97
N MET A 35 27.16 -26.88 36.07
CA MET A 35 25.78 -26.35 36.13
C MET A 35 25.74 -24.83 36.04
N VAL A 36 26.60 -24.13 36.75
CA VAL A 36 26.72 -22.66 36.68
C VAL A 36 27.14 -22.21 35.30
N TYR A 37 28.12 -22.87 34.70
CA TYR A 37 28.55 -22.59 33.32
C TYR A 37 27.42 -22.84 32.29
N GLY A 38 26.67 -23.92 32.44
CA GLY A 38 25.52 -24.23 31.57
C GLY A 38 24.41 -23.17 31.66
N GLN A 39 24.08 -22.73 32.87
CA GLN A 39 23.10 -21.67 33.11
C GLN A 39 23.57 -20.32 32.55
N GLN A 40 24.83 -19.96 32.75
CA GLN A 40 25.39 -18.72 32.21
C GLN A 40 25.41 -18.75 30.66
N SER A 41 25.81 -19.87 30.05
CA SER A 41 25.81 -20.03 28.62
C SER A 41 24.39 -19.93 28.02
N GLY A 42 23.38 -20.49 28.71
CA GLY A 42 21.97 -20.39 28.29
C GLY A 42 21.44 -18.94 28.38
N ALA A 43 21.77 -18.23 29.46
CA ALA A 43 21.38 -16.83 29.63
C ALA A 43 22.01 -15.94 28.56
N LEU A 44 23.32 -16.08 28.30
CA LEU A 44 24.04 -15.33 27.24
C LEU A 44 23.48 -15.60 25.83
N ALA A 45 23.09 -16.85 25.57
CA ALA A 45 22.44 -17.20 24.28
C ALA A 45 21.08 -16.53 24.16
N GLY A 46 20.29 -16.45 25.23
CA GLY A 46 19.00 -15.78 25.28
C GLY A 46 19.11 -14.27 25.07
N GLU A 47 20.06 -13.60 25.74
CA GLU A 47 20.35 -12.18 25.56
C GLU A 47 20.75 -11.87 24.11
N ARG A 48 21.63 -12.67 23.53
CA ARG A 48 22.04 -12.51 22.13
C ARG A 48 20.89 -12.68 21.14
N ALA A 49 20.00 -13.66 21.37
CA ALA A 49 18.83 -13.87 20.55
C ALA A 49 17.88 -12.64 20.59
N ARG A 50 17.63 -12.08 21.78
CA ARG A 50 16.85 -10.84 21.93
C ARG A 50 17.50 -9.65 21.23
N ALA A 51 18.83 -9.50 21.35
CA ALA A 51 19.56 -8.43 20.67
C ALA A 51 19.45 -8.53 19.14
N VAL A 52 19.49 -9.75 18.57
CA VAL A 52 19.27 -9.98 17.13
C VAL A 52 17.86 -9.53 16.72
N LEU A 53 16.84 -9.91 17.48
CA LEU A 53 15.45 -9.48 17.19
C LEU A 53 15.27 -7.97 17.24
N LEU A 54 15.87 -7.30 18.23
CA LEU A 54 15.84 -5.85 18.35
C LEU A 54 16.60 -5.15 17.21
N ALA A 55 17.70 -5.73 16.74
CA ALA A 55 18.41 -5.22 15.57
C ALA A 55 17.59 -5.41 14.28
N GLN A 56 16.91 -6.55 14.11
CA GLN A 56 15.98 -6.78 13.00
C GLN A 56 14.81 -5.79 13.02
N GLU A 57 14.19 -5.59 14.19
CA GLU A 57 13.14 -4.59 14.35
C GLU A 57 13.64 -3.19 13.96
N GLY A 58 14.89 -2.83 14.32
CA GLY A 58 15.51 -1.58 13.91
C GLY A 58 15.61 -1.44 12.38
N LEU A 59 16.01 -2.48 11.68
CA LEU A 59 16.08 -2.47 10.22
C LEU A 59 14.68 -2.39 9.58
N GLU A 60 13.68 -3.11 10.12
CA GLU A 60 12.30 -3.06 9.62
C GLU A 60 11.65 -1.69 9.87
N ALA A 61 11.93 -1.05 11.02
CA ALA A 61 11.48 0.30 11.30
C ALA A 61 11.96 1.29 10.20
N VAL A 62 13.25 1.22 9.83
CA VAL A 62 13.79 2.09 8.77
C VAL A 62 13.25 1.72 7.39
N ARG A 63 12.95 0.43 7.12
CA ARG A 63 12.24 0.03 5.89
C ARG A 63 10.85 0.63 5.82
N SER A 64 10.10 0.58 6.91
CA SER A 64 8.79 1.22 7.01
C SER A 64 8.86 2.74 6.79
N MET A 65 9.89 3.42 7.33
CA MET A 65 10.10 4.85 7.06
C MET A 65 10.42 5.12 5.59
N ARG A 66 11.28 4.28 4.95
CA ARG A 66 11.57 4.37 3.51
C ARG A 66 10.31 4.25 2.68
N ASP A 67 9.42 3.32 3.03
CA ASP A 67 8.16 3.07 2.31
C ASP A 67 7.19 4.24 2.45
N GLY A 68 7.30 5.03 3.53
CA GLY A 68 6.61 6.31 3.69
C GLY A 68 7.30 7.50 3.00
N GLY A 69 8.51 7.31 2.47
CA GLY A 69 9.29 8.32 1.73
C GLY A 69 10.79 8.22 1.98
N PHE A 70 11.57 7.96 0.92
CA PHE A 70 13.03 7.78 1.03
C PHE A 70 13.76 9.03 1.56
N SER A 71 13.24 10.23 1.27
CA SER A 71 13.77 11.49 1.78
C SER A 71 13.63 11.63 3.30
N GLY A 72 12.63 10.96 3.90
CA GLY A 72 12.43 10.91 5.36
C GLY A 72 13.48 10.05 6.09
N VAL A 73 14.25 9.24 5.39
CA VAL A 73 15.34 8.44 5.96
C VAL A 73 16.61 9.27 6.01
N GLY A 74 16.72 10.17 6.99
CA GLY A 74 17.89 11.05 7.17
C GLY A 74 19.17 10.28 7.51
N ASP A 75 20.33 10.79 7.05
CA ASP A 75 21.64 10.23 7.41
C ASP A 75 22.01 10.54 8.86
N GLY A 76 22.81 9.68 9.45
CA GLY A 76 23.31 9.83 10.81
C GLY A 76 23.01 8.66 11.74
N ALA A 77 23.29 8.87 13.01
CA ALA A 77 22.98 7.92 14.09
C ALA A 77 21.65 8.30 14.74
N HIS A 78 20.73 7.35 14.83
CA HIS A 78 19.38 7.55 15.30
C HIS A 78 18.95 6.49 16.31
N GLY A 79 18.16 6.90 17.29
CA GLY A 79 17.24 6.03 18.02
C GLY A 79 15.89 5.94 17.28
N LEU A 80 15.02 5.06 17.75
CA LEU A 80 13.72 4.79 17.16
C LEU A 80 12.61 5.00 18.20
N SER A 81 11.50 5.56 17.75
CA SER A 81 10.28 5.67 18.54
C SER A 81 9.04 5.52 17.64
N ILE A 82 7.87 5.33 18.25
CA ILE A 82 6.59 5.27 17.56
C ILE A 82 5.79 6.54 17.90
N SER A 83 5.35 7.26 16.88
CA SER A 83 4.47 8.42 17.01
C SER A 83 3.34 8.30 15.98
N GLY A 84 2.09 8.44 16.43
CA GLY A 84 0.93 8.28 15.57
C GLY A 84 0.83 6.91 14.87
N GLY A 85 1.33 5.84 15.53
CA GLY A 85 1.34 4.50 14.93
C GLY A 85 2.44 4.25 13.89
N ARG A 86 3.33 5.22 13.66
CA ARG A 86 4.44 5.12 12.69
C ARG A 86 5.80 5.16 13.39
N TRP A 87 6.77 4.48 12.81
CA TRP A 87 8.16 4.59 13.23
C TRP A 87 8.73 5.95 12.83
N ILE A 88 9.45 6.58 13.76
CA ILE A 88 10.18 7.83 13.53
C ILE A 88 11.57 7.75 14.14
N PHE A 89 12.53 8.52 13.63
CA PHE A 89 13.81 8.73 14.26
C PHE A 89 13.67 9.61 15.50
N SER A 90 14.34 9.26 16.59
CA SER A 90 14.29 9.97 17.87
C SER A 90 15.63 9.89 18.61
N GLY A 91 16.30 10.99 18.75
CA GLY A 91 17.63 11.04 19.36
C GLY A 91 18.69 10.28 18.54
N THR A 92 19.81 9.93 19.19
CA THR A 92 20.93 9.21 18.54
C THR A 92 20.93 7.72 18.82
N GLN A 93 20.17 7.26 19.79
CA GLN A 93 19.97 5.87 20.21
C GLN A 93 18.69 5.75 21.05
N ASP A 94 18.13 4.56 21.16
CA ASP A 94 17.01 4.24 22.04
C ASP A 94 17.34 3.06 22.95
N THR A 95 16.55 2.89 24.03
CA THR A 95 16.76 1.83 25.02
C THR A 95 15.49 0.99 25.14
N VAL A 96 15.66 -0.33 25.03
CA VAL A 96 14.59 -1.33 25.16
C VAL A 96 14.97 -2.30 26.27
N GLY A 97 14.46 -2.07 27.48
CA GLY A 97 14.89 -2.79 28.69
C GLY A 97 16.36 -2.52 28.99
N GLU A 98 17.19 -3.55 29.00
CA GLU A 98 18.65 -3.48 29.27
C GLU A 98 19.48 -3.31 27.96
N PHE A 99 18.84 -3.27 26.80
CA PHE A 99 19.49 -3.15 25.51
C PHE A 99 19.47 -1.71 25.02
N THR A 100 20.60 -1.22 24.52
CA THR A 100 20.71 0.05 23.82
C THR A 100 20.81 -0.23 22.32
N ARG A 101 19.91 0.35 21.53
CA ARG A 101 19.91 0.22 20.07
C ARG A 101 20.31 1.54 19.43
N GLN A 102 21.19 1.48 18.47
CA GLN A 102 21.54 2.59 17.60
C GLN A 102 21.38 2.16 16.15
N THR A 103 20.68 2.95 15.37
CA THR A 103 20.52 2.76 13.93
C THR A 103 21.31 3.84 13.19
N VAL A 104 22.27 3.46 12.39
CA VAL A 104 23.08 4.40 11.60
C VAL A 104 22.70 4.29 10.13
N VAL A 105 22.37 5.42 9.54
CA VAL A 105 22.04 5.55 8.11
C VAL A 105 23.17 6.30 7.43
N THR A 106 23.64 5.77 6.29
CA THR A 106 24.69 6.41 5.49
C THR A 106 24.30 6.38 4.02
N SER A 107 24.21 7.52 3.39
CA SER A 107 23.97 7.62 1.94
C SER A 107 25.15 7.05 1.16
N VAL A 108 24.87 6.14 0.24
CA VAL A 108 25.81 5.61 -0.74
C VAL A 108 25.76 6.47 -2.00
N ASP A 109 24.55 6.84 -2.43
CA ASP A 109 24.25 7.78 -3.52
C ASP A 109 22.82 8.34 -3.35
N ALA A 110 22.30 9.03 -4.34
CA ALA A 110 20.96 9.62 -4.31
C ALA A 110 19.83 8.59 -4.15
N HIS A 111 20.10 7.30 -4.45
CA HIS A 111 19.09 6.24 -4.52
C HIS A 111 19.40 5.06 -3.60
N ARG A 112 20.52 5.08 -2.88
CA ARG A 112 20.91 3.96 -1.99
C ARG A 112 21.46 4.47 -0.68
N LYS A 113 21.03 3.83 0.40
CA LYS A 113 21.53 4.05 1.75
C LYS A 113 21.90 2.74 2.40
N ASP A 114 23.02 2.70 3.09
CA ASP A 114 23.37 1.60 3.97
C ASP A 114 22.83 1.91 5.37
N VAL A 115 22.18 0.92 5.97
CA VAL A 115 21.61 1.02 7.30
C VAL A 115 22.18 -0.09 8.17
N SER A 116 22.76 0.26 9.31
CA SER A 116 23.18 -0.68 10.32
C SER A 116 22.38 -0.46 11.61
N ALA A 117 21.85 -1.53 12.18
CA ALA A 117 21.24 -1.54 13.50
C ALA A 117 22.16 -2.30 14.47
N THR A 118 22.70 -1.58 15.43
CA THR A 118 23.61 -2.12 16.44
C THR A 118 22.91 -2.11 17.80
N VAL A 119 22.88 -3.27 18.47
CA VAL A 119 22.33 -3.45 19.80
C VAL A 119 23.44 -3.86 20.75
N THR A 120 23.56 -3.12 21.84
CA THR A 120 24.55 -3.36 22.89
C THR A 120 23.85 -3.60 24.23
N TRP A 121 24.41 -4.46 25.07
CA TRP A 121 23.91 -4.72 26.42
C TRP A 121 25.04 -5.10 27.38
N GLN A 122 24.80 -4.94 28.65
CA GLN A 122 25.78 -5.28 29.70
C GLN A 122 25.58 -6.74 30.09
N GLN A 123 26.58 -7.60 29.85
CA GLN A 123 26.59 -9.01 30.29
C GLN A 123 27.10 -9.19 31.70
N SER A 124 28.05 -8.33 32.14
CA SER A 124 28.59 -8.25 33.51
C SER A 124 29.22 -6.88 33.70
N LEU A 125 29.67 -6.57 34.91
CA LEU A 125 30.37 -5.31 35.22
C LEU A 125 31.61 -5.03 34.34
N GLN A 126 32.13 -6.05 33.63
CA GLN A 126 33.35 -5.96 32.83
C GLN A 126 33.14 -6.42 31.39
N ARG A 127 31.94 -6.84 31.01
CA ARG A 127 31.64 -7.42 29.68
C ARG A 127 30.36 -6.88 29.11
N SER A 128 30.45 -6.34 27.91
CA SER A 128 29.28 -5.98 27.10
C SER A 128 29.10 -6.96 25.93
N GLY A 129 27.86 -7.22 25.56
CA GLY A 129 27.49 -7.90 24.32
C GLY A 129 27.16 -6.88 23.23
N THR A 130 27.40 -7.24 21.99
CA THR A 130 27.05 -6.43 20.82
C THR A 130 26.57 -7.32 19.69
N VAL A 131 25.51 -6.89 19.01
CA VAL A 131 25.02 -7.45 17.75
C VAL A 131 24.84 -6.29 16.78
N SER A 132 25.32 -6.43 15.57
CA SER A 132 25.09 -5.46 14.48
C SER A 132 24.57 -6.20 13.25
N LEU A 133 23.47 -5.70 12.69
CA LEU A 133 22.90 -6.14 11.41
C LEU A 133 22.97 -4.99 10.43
N VAL A 134 23.22 -5.31 9.16
CA VAL A 134 23.33 -4.30 8.09
C VAL A 134 22.38 -4.68 6.96
N THR A 135 21.76 -3.67 6.37
CA THR A 135 20.98 -3.80 5.14
C THR A 135 21.25 -2.62 4.22
N ARG A 136 21.06 -2.81 2.93
CA ARG A 136 21.05 -1.72 1.96
C ARG A 136 19.61 -1.41 1.60
N LEU A 137 19.23 -0.16 1.75
CA LEU A 137 17.98 0.36 1.25
C LEU A 137 18.20 1.00 -0.11
N THR A 138 17.36 0.65 -1.04
CA THR A 138 17.27 1.34 -2.34
C THR A 138 16.04 2.20 -2.35
N ASN A 139 16.14 3.38 -2.94
CA ASN A 139 14.98 4.16 -3.32
C ASN A 139 14.36 3.48 -4.56
N TRP A 140 13.57 2.46 -4.32
CA TRP A 140 12.93 1.70 -5.40
C TRP A 140 11.85 2.51 -6.13
N LEU A 141 11.38 3.61 -5.50
CA LEU A 141 10.49 4.60 -6.13
C LEU A 141 11.24 5.56 -7.06
N ALA A 142 12.54 5.70 -6.89
CA ALA A 142 13.40 6.46 -7.80
C ALA A 142 14.15 5.50 -8.77
N ALA A 143 13.50 4.49 -9.33
CA ALA A 143 13.87 4.05 -10.67
C ALA A 143 13.96 5.32 -11.51
N ALA A 144 15.01 5.47 -12.33
CA ALA A 144 15.27 6.70 -13.07
C ALA A 144 13.95 7.25 -13.63
N VAL A 145 13.36 8.22 -12.91
CA VAL A 145 12.08 8.80 -13.33
C VAL A 145 12.38 9.51 -14.62
N GLY A 146 11.81 9.05 -15.69
CA GLY A 146 11.96 9.65 -16.99
C GLY A 146 11.45 11.10 -16.97
N ASN A 147 11.76 11.81 -18.01
CA ASN A 147 11.33 13.20 -18.13
C ASN A 147 9.85 13.29 -18.50
N TRP A 148 8.97 13.39 -17.52
CA TRP A 148 7.53 13.53 -17.70
C TRP A 148 7.07 14.92 -18.16
N THR A 149 8.01 15.85 -18.41
CA THR A 149 7.65 17.14 -19.05
C THR A 149 7.30 16.96 -20.53
N MET A 150 7.71 15.84 -21.14
CA MET A 150 7.41 15.50 -22.53
C MET A 150 6.95 14.04 -22.62
N PRO A 151 5.77 13.70 -22.10
CA PRO A 151 5.24 12.34 -22.19
C PRO A 151 4.97 11.96 -23.65
N ARG A 152 5.04 10.66 -23.95
CA ARG A 152 4.80 10.13 -25.30
C ARG A 152 3.95 8.85 -25.24
N LEU A 153 3.20 8.59 -26.30
CA LEU A 153 2.59 7.29 -26.54
C LEU A 153 3.70 6.28 -26.88
N GLU A 154 3.80 5.18 -26.13
CA GLU A 154 4.78 4.12 -26.35
C GLU A 154 4.16 2.93 -27.09
N ALA A 155 2.97 2.51 -26.68
CA ALA A 155 2.25 1.39 -27.29
C ALA A 155 0.73 1.57 -27.13
N GLY A 156 -0.03 0.94 -28.00
CA GLY A 156 -1.48 0.75 -27.89
C GLY A 156 -1.81 -0.72 -28.08
N LEU A 157 -2.85 -1.20 -27.41
CA LEU A 157 -3.39 -2.55 -27.56
C LEU A 157 -4.90 -2.47 -27.74
N ASN A 158 -5.38 -3.05 -28.84
CA ASN A 158 -6.79 -3.32 -29.05
C ASN A 158 -7.18 -4.61 -28.32
N VAL A 159 -8.12 -4.52 -27.40
CA VAL A 159 -8.63 -5.64 -26.59
C VAL A 159 -9.87 -6.24 -27.25
N ALA A 160 -9.88 -6.47 -28.51
CA ALA A 160 -10.95 -7.07 -29.31
C ALA A 160 -12.39 -6.69 -28.88
N GLY A 161 -13.12 -6.04 -29.77
CA GLY A 161 -14.48 -5.53 -29.57
C GLY A 161 -14.56 -4.04 -29.89
N THR A 162 -15.72 -3.44 -29.62
CA THR A 162 -15.98 -2.00 -29.83
C THR A 162 -16.30 -1.30 -28.51
N GLN A 163 -15.86 -1.87 -27.39
CA GLN A 163 -16.12 -1.34 -26.03
C GLN A 163 -14.99 -0.44 -25.60
N ASP A 164 -15.32 0.71 -25.02
CA ASP A 164 -14.34 1.63 -24.47
C ASP A 164 -13.76 1.11 -23.15
N GLY A 165 -12.48 1.35 -22.92
CA GLY A 165 -11.89 1.16 -21.61
C GLY A 165 -12.41 2.20 -20.62
N ILE A 166 -12.94 1.76 -19.48
CA ILE A 166 -13.55 2.64 -18.47
C ILE A 166 -12.60 2.94 -17.32
N LYS A 167 -12.06 1.88 -16.71
CA LYS A 167 -11.19 2.02 -15.53
C LYS A 167 -10.07 1.00 -15.58
N ILE A 168 -8.92 1.38 -15.01
CA ILE A 168 -7.69 0.59 -15.08
C ILE A 168 -6.97 0.57 -13.74
N GLN A 169 -6.39 -0.56 -13.37
CA GLN A 169 -5.52 -0.70 -12.19
C GLN A 169 -4.31 -1.57 -12.51
N THR A 170 -3.21 -1.33 -11.81
CA THR A 170 -1.95 -2.05 -12.02
C THR A 170 -1.55 -2.85 -10.79
N GLN A 171 -1.05 -4.07 -10.98
CA GLN A 171 -0.41 -4.84 -9.93
C GLN A 171 0.65 -5.79 -10.51
N GLY A 172 1.90 -5.69 -10.04
CA GLY A 172 3.00 -6.52 -10.53
C GLY A 172 3.26 -6.31 -12.02
N GLU A 173 3.32 -7.39 -12.79
CA GLU A 173 3.54 -7.35 -14.24
C GLU A 173 2.23 -7.24 -15.05
N TYR A 174 1.10 -6.99 -14.38
CA TYR A 174 -0.21 -7.00 -15.01
C TYR A 174 -0.96 -5.70 -14.80
N VAL A 175 -1.79 -5.42 -15.81
CA VAL A 175 -2.79 -4.37 -15.77
C VAL A 175 -4.18 -5.00 -15.94
N TYR A 176 -5.11 -4.54 -15.13
CA TYR A 176 -6.50 -4.97 -15.13
C TYR A 176 -7.37 -3.82 -15.62
N ILE A 177 -8.15 -4.06 -16.68
CA ILE A 177 -9.01 -3.06 -17.30
C ILE A 177 -10.45 -3.55 -17.29
N VAL A 178 -11.37 -2.67 -16.97
CA VAL A 178 -12.81 -2.86 -17.16
C VAL A 178 -13.29 -1.98 -18.31
N ARG A 179 -14.30 -2.47 -19.07
CA ARG A 179 -14.77 -1.89 -20.33
C ARG A 179 -16.29 -1.72 -20.30
N ASN A 180 -16.82 -0.71 -21.00
CA ASN A 180 -18.24 -0.47 -21.05
C ASN A 180 -18.94 -1.45 -21.98
N GLY A 181 -19.94 -2.13 -21.51
CA GLY A 181 -20.88 -2.97 -22.29
C GLY A 181 -20.21 -4.01 -23.21
N GLY A 182 -20.90 -5.06 -23.50
CA GLY A 182 -20.38 -6.12 -24.38
C GLY A 182 -19.60 -7.20 -23.62
N THR A 183 -19.02 -8.13 -24.36
CA THR A 183 -18.30 -9.27 -23.80
C THR A 183 -17.04 -9.55 -24.61
N PRO A 184 -15.89 -9.74 -23.99
CA PRO A 184 -15.57 -9.64 -22.55
C PRO A 184 -15.41 -8.18 -22.11
N ASP A 185 -15.79 -7.87 -20.89
CA ASP A 185 -15.77 -6.53 -20.29
C ASP A 185 -14.75 -6.39 -19.12
N PHE A 186 -14.04 -7.46 -18.81
CA PHE A 186 -12.84 -7.46 -17.96
C PHE A 186 -11.67 -8.09 -18.73
N ALA A 187 -10.52 -7.44 -18.74
CA ALA A 187 -9.30 -7.97 -19.36
C ALA A 187 -8.08 -7.82 -18.47
N VAL A 188 -7.18 -8.79 -18.60
CA VAL A 188 -5.85 -8.82 -17.97
C VAL A 188 -4.81 -8.65 -19.04
N ILE A 189 -3.96 -7.66 -18.92
CA ILE A 189 -2.91 -7.31 -19.86
C ILE A 189 -1.55 -7.54 -19.22
N ASP A 190 -0.72 -8.36 -19.84
CA ASP A 190 0.68 -8.53 -19.45
C ASP A 190 1.47 -7.34 -19.97
N VAL A 191 2.10 -6.62 -19.03
CA VAL A 191 2.94 -5.45 -19.28
C VAL A 191 4.38 -5.68 -18.81
N SER A 192 4.82 -6.94 -18.73
CA SER A 192 6.22 -7.28 -18.47
C SER A 192 7.16 -6.54 -19.41
N ASN A 193 6.75 -6.36 -20.67
CA ASN A 193 7.33 -5.41 -21.61
C ASN A 193 6.31 -4.31 -21.96
N PRO A 194 6.39 -3.12 -21.35
CA PRO A 194 5.43 -2.04 -21.58
C PRO A 194 5.37 -1.52 -23.02
N ALA A 195 6.45 -1.68 -23.80
CA ALA A 195 6.48 -1.30 -25.21
C ALA A 195 5.80 -2.32 -26.15
N SER A 196 5.41 -3.48 -25.61
CA SER A 196 4.70 -4.53 -26.37
C SER A 196 3.75 -5.28 -25.42
N PRO A 197 2.67 -4.61 -24.93
CA PRO A 197 1.68 -5.22 -24.06
C PRO A 197 0.92 -6.32 -24.78
N VAL A 198 0.51 -7.37 -24.06
CA VAL A 198 -0.25 -8.48 -24.62
C VAL A 198 -1.46 -8.83 -23.76
N LEU A 199 -2.57 -9.18 -24.38
CA LEU A 199 -3.74 -9.68 -23.68
C LEU A 199 -3.40 -11.06 -23.08
N ALA A 200 -3.41 -11.16 -21.75
CA ALA A 200 -3.16 -12.41 -21.03
C ALA A 200 -4.44 -13.23 -20.83
N ALA A 201 -5.54 -12.56 -20.49
CA ALA A 201 -6.83 -13.20 -20.28
C ALA A 201 -7.98 -12.18 -20.38
N SER A 202 -9.19 -12.70 -20.48
CA SER A 202 -10.41 -11.90 -20.40
C SER A 202 -11.54 -12.66 -19.73
N LEU A 203 -12.51 -11.95 -19.16
CA LEU A 203 -13.67 -12.51 -18.47
C LEU A 203 -14.90 -11.63 -18.74
N SER A 204 -16.07 -12.27 -18.89
CA SER A 204 -17.34 -11.55 -18.97
C SER A 204 -17.96 -11.42 -17.59
N LEU A 205 -18.39 -10.22 -17.25
CA LEU A 205 -18.99 -9.87 -15.97
C LEU A 205 -20.53 -9.72 -16.12
N ALA A 206 -21.22 -9.54 -15.02
CA ALA A 206 -22.62 -9.19 -15.01
C ALA A 206 -22.78 -7.66 -14.97
N GLY A 207 -23.72 -7.12 -15.75
CA GLY A 207 -23.94 -5.68 -15.85
C GLY A 207 -22.79 -4.98 -16.57
N THR A 208 -22.69 -3.66 -16.39
CA THR A 208 -21.60 -2.85 -16.95
C THR A 208 -20.66 -2.43 -15.82
N PRO A 209 -19.40 -2.88 -15.83
CA PRO A 209 -18.43 -2.45 -14.83
C PRO A 209 -18.18 -0.94 -14.91
N GLN A 210 -18.03 -0.29 -13.76
CA GLN A 210 -17.84 1.16 -13.65
C GLN A 210 -16.47 1.51 -13.06
N ASN A 211 -16.00 0.70 -12.09
CA ASN A 211 -14.73 0.95 -11.42
C ASN A 211 -14.08 -0.37 -10.98
N ILE A 212 -12.79 -0.33 -10.74
CA ILE A 212 -11.99 -1.47 -10.30
C ILE A 212 -11.00 -1.06 -9.22
N ALA A 213 -10.91 -1.85 -8.16
CA ALA A 213 -9.82 -1.84 -7.20
C ALA A 213 -9.12 -3.20 -7.19
N VAL A 214 -7.80 -3.23 -7.06
CA VAL A 214 -7.02 -4.47 -7.00
C VAL A 214 -6.29 -4.54 -5.67
N SER A 215 -6.43 -5.66 -4.96
CA SER A 215 -5.75 -5.89 -3.70
C SER A 215 -5.44 -7.38 -3.53
N GLY A 216 -4.15 -7.71 -3.39
CA GLY A 216 -3.69 -9.08 -3.26
C GLY A 216 -4.10 -9.95 -4.44
N ASP A 217 -4.73 -11.08 -4.18
CA ASP A 217 -5.16 -12.05 -5.19
C ASP A 217 -6.53 -11.74 -5.81
N TYR A 218 -7.09 -10.53 -5.57
CA TYR A 218 -8.45 -10.22 -6.00
C TYR A 218 -8.56 -8.85 -6.66
N ALA A 219 -9.40 -8.80 -7.71
CA ALA A 219 -9.93 -7.57 -8.27
C ALA A 219 -11.40 -7.41 -7.82
N TYR A 220 -11.74 -6.22 -7.40
CA TYR A 220 -13.05 -5.83 -6.91
C TYR A 220 -13.67 -4.83 -7.88
N ILE A 221 -14.82 -5.15 -8.42
CA ILE A 221 -15.44 -4.42 -9.51
C ILE A 221 -16.77 -3.82 -9.02
N ALA A 222 -16.87 -2.49 -9.04
CA ALA A 222 -18.15 -1.82 -8.92
C ALA A 222 -18.88 -1.89 -10.26
N SER A 223 -20.14 -2.27 -10.26
CA SER A 223 -20.91 -2.57 -11.47
C SER A 223 -22.27 -1.91 -11.47
N ASN A 224 -22.69 -1.46 -12.64
CA ASN A 224 -24.08 -1.09 -12.93
C ASN A 224 -24.89 -2.37 -13.17
N SER A 225 -25.37 -2.95 -12.09
CA SER A 225 -26.16 -4.17 -12.09
C SER A 225 -27.06 -4.20 -10.87
N ASP A 226 -28.35 -4.19 -11.05
CA ASP A 226 -29.35 -4.22 -9.98
C ASP A 226 -29.27 -5.48 -9.07
N THR A 227 -28.33 -6.39 -9.32
CA THR A 227 -28.20 -7.65 -8.58
C THR A 227 -26.77 -8.00 -8.18
N GLN A 228 -25.78 -7.24 -8.63
CA GLN A 228 -24.35 -7.51 -8.41
C GLN A 228 -23.54 -6.22 -8.48
N GLU A 229 -23.79 -5.27 -7.58
CA GLU A 229 -23.08 -3.99 -7.52
C GLU A 229 -21.60 -4.16 -7.20
N LEU A 230 -21.22 -5.29 -6.53
CA LEU A 230 -19.84 -5.72 -6.37
C LEU A 230 -19.64 -7.11 -6.96
N GLN A 231 -18.64 -7.25 -7.81
CA GLN A 231 -18.13 -8.54 -8.27
C GLN A 231 -16.68 -8.68 -7.85
N ILE A 232 -16.32 -9.83 -7.27
CA ILE A 232 -14.98 -10.13 -6.79
C ILE A 232 -14.38 -11.19 -7.70
N ILE A 233 -13.26 -10.88 -8.34
CA ILE A 233 -12.58 -11.74 -9.29
C ILE A 233 -11.28 -12.25 -8.65
N ASN A 234 -11.10 -13.56 -8.60
CA ASN A 234 -9.82 -14.14 -8.23
C ASN A 234 -8.84 -13.99 -9.41
N ILE A 235 -7.75 -13.27 -9.17
CA ILE A 235 -6.66 -12.96 -10.11
C ILE A 235 -5.32 -13.56 -9.67
N SER A 236 -5.31 -14.49 -8.71
CA SER A 236 -4.08 -15.17 -8.26
C SER A 236 -3.36 -15.88 -9.41
N ASN A 237 -4.10 -16.30 -10.43
CA ASN A 237 -3.57 -16.68 -11.73
C ASN A 237 -4.07 -15.70 -12.79
N PRO A 238 -3.29 -14.68 -13.17
CA PRO A 238 -3.70 -13.66 -14.13
C PRO A 238 -4.08 -14.20 -15.53
N ALA A 239 -3.58 -15.37 -15.91
CA ALA A 239 -3.92 -16.04 -17.16
C ALA A 239 -5.29 -16.78 -17.14
N SER A 240 -5.94 -16.86 -15.98
CA SER A 240 -7.23 -17.56 -15.81
C SER A 240 -8.04 -16.94 -14.67
N PRO A 241 -8.49 -15.69 -14.80
CA PRO A 241 -9.32 -15.02 -13.81
C PRO A 241 -10.70 -15.69 -13.71
N VAL A 242 -11.25 -15.76 -12.49
CA VAL A 242 -12.57 -16.35 -12.24
C VAL A 242 -13.36 -15.54 -11.23
N VAL A 243 -14.69 -15.46 -11.37
CA VAL A 243 -15.54 -14.83 -10.36
C VAL A 243 -15.46 -15.64 -9.08
N ALA A 244 -15.04 -15.01 -7.99
CA ALA A 244 -14.95 -15.60 -6.66
C ALA A 244 -16.24 -15.44 -5.87
N GLY A 245 -16.88 -14.26 -5.97
CA GLY A 245 -18.15 -13.96 -5.30
C GLY A 245 -18.73 -12.65 -5.77
N THR A 246 -19.97 -12.39 -5.34
CA THR A 246 -20.72 -11.19 -5.69
C THR A 246 -21.47 -10.68 -4.47
N PHE A 247 -21.73 -9.37 -4.42
CA PHE A 247 -22.56 -8.74 -3.41
C PHE A 247 -23.64 -7.91 -4.09
N ASN A 248 -24.85 -7.98 -3.54
CA ASN A 248 -26.01 -7.19 -3.93
C ASN A 248 -26.41 -6.32 -2.72
N ASP A 249 -26.42 -5.02 -2.91
CA ASP A 249 -27.13 -4.10 -2.02
C ASP A 249 -28.63 -4.15 -2.40
N ALA A 250 -29.51 -4.31 -1.42
CA ALA A 250 -30.93 -4.56 -1.68
C ALA A 250 -31.65 -3.31 -2.23
N GLY A 251 -31.40 -2.95 -3.47
CA GLY A 251 -31.95 -1.78 -4.14
C GLY A 251 -31.88 -1.89 -5.67
N THR A 252 -31.97 -0.75 -6.33
CA THR A 252 -31.80 -0.61 -7.79
C THR A 252 -30.66 0.36 -8.10
N GLU A 253 -29.83 0.64 -7.13
CA GLU A 253 -28.71 1.56 -7.21
C GLU A 253 -27.54 0.91 -7.92
N ASN A 254 -26.77 1.72 -8.65
CA ASN A 254 -25.61 1.27 -9.41
C ASN A 254 -24.32 1.53 -8.64
N GLY A 255 -23.40 0.58 -8.64
CA GLY A 255 -22.04 0.78 -8.15
C GLY A 255 -21.21 1.64 -9.08
N TRP A 256 -20.68 2.77 -8.59
CA TRP A 256 -19.87 3.70 -9.35
C TRP A 256 -18.40 3.66 -9.01
N GLY A 257 -18.06 3.77 -7.73
CA GLY A 257 -16.68 3.79 -7.25
C GLY A 257 -16.42 2.72 -6.21
N ILE A 258 -15.16 2.32 -6.10
CA ILE A 258 -14.75 1.31 -5.12
C ILE A 258 -13.34 1.56 -4.63
N ALA A 259 -13.14 1.41 -3.32
CA ALA A 259 -11.84 1.31 -2.69
C ALA A 259 -11.79 0.10 -1.78
N VAL A 260 -10.61 -0.50 -1.62
CA VAL A 260 -10.41 -1.66 -0.73
C VAL A 260 -9.30 -1.36 0.26
N GLU A 261 -9.59 -1.53 1.54
CA GLU A 261 -8.62 -1.39 2.62
C GLU A 261 -8.77 -2.54 3.61
N GLY A 262 -7.71 -3.33 3.76
CA GLY A 262 -7.73 -4.53 4.59
C GLY A 262 -8.78 -5.54 4.15
N ASN A 263 -9.74 -5.83 5.03
CA ASN A 263 -10.82 -6.79 4.77
C ASN A 263 -12.13 -6.15 4.32
N PHE A 264 -12.11 -4.87 3.97
CA PHE A 264 -13.32 -4.14 3.59
C PHE A 264 -13.23 -3.55 2.20
N ALA A 265 -14.29 -3.72 1.43
CA ALA A 265 -14.57 -2.95 0.22
C ALA A 265 -15.56 -1.84 0.56
N TYR A 266 -15.23 -0.63 0.15
CA TYR A 266 -16.07 0.55 0.28
C TYR A 266 -16.56 0.94 -1.09
N LEU A 267 -17.87 0.81 -1.31
CA LEU A 267 -18.50 1.18 -2.57
C LEU A 267 -19.22 2.52 -2.42
N VAL A 268 -19.24 3.27 -3.50
CA VAL A 268 -20.14 4.41 -3.66
C VAL A 268 -21.14 4.11 -4.77
N LEU A 269 -22.40 4.47 -4.51
CA LEU A 269 -23.58 4.17 -5.32
C LEU A 269 -24.22 5.47 -5.83
N ASP A 270 -25.10 5.36 -6.81
CA ASP A 270 -25.79 6.51 -7.42
C ASP A 270 -27.08 6.94 -6.71
N GLY A 271 -27.46 6.25 -5.68
CA GLY A 271 -28.67 6.56 -4.88
C GLY A 271 -28.82 5.67 -3.65
N GLY A 272 -29.88 5.86 -2.92
CA GLY A 272 -30.21 5.10 -1.71
C GLY A 272 -29.22 5.38 -0.57
N ASN A 273 -28.44 4.39 -0.16
CA ASN A 273 -27.27 4.58 0.70
C ASN A 273 -26.06 4.74 -0.21
N GLU A 274 -25.70 5.97 -0.54
CA GLU A 274 -24.63 6.23 -1.51
C GLU A 274 -23.25 5.75 -1.07
N PHE A 275 -23.09 5.31 0.19
CA PHE A 275 -21.86 4.70 0.69
C PHE A 275 -22.17 3.42 1.45
N VAL A 276 -21.51 2.31 1.05
CA VAL A 276 -21.63 1.02 1.72
C VAL A 276 -20.27 0.41 2.03
N ALA A 277 -20.15 -0.19 3.20
CA ALA A 277 -18.98 -0.96 3.65
C ALA A 277 -19.31 -2.45 3.63
N VAL A 278 -18.58 -3.21 2.84
CA VAL A 278 -18.75 -4.65 2.65
C VAL A 278 -17.54 -5.38 3.19
N ASP A 279 -17.75 -6.36 4.07
CA ASP A 279 -16.70 -7.27 4.53
C ASP A 279 -16.39 -8.28 3.43
N VAL A 280 -15.18 -8.26 2.94
CA VAL A 280 -14.65 -9.11 1.89
C VAL A 280 -13.54 -10.05 2.39
N SER A 281 -13.46 -10.26 3.72
CA SER A 281 -12.51 -11.21 4.32
C SER A 281 -12.70 -12.65 3.82
N ASN A 282 -13.93 -12.98 3.39
CA ASN A 282 -14.23 -14.16 2.60
C ASN A 282 -14.75 -13.72 1.22
N PRO A 283 -13.90 -13.64 0.19
CA PRO A 283 -14.30 -13.15 -1.13
C PRO A 283 -15.42 -13.96 -1.81
N ALA A 284 -15.63 -15.22 -1.42
CA ALA A 284 -16.72 -16.06 -1.94
C ALA A 284 -18.09 -15.75 -1.32
N SER A 285 -18.12 -14.97 -0.23
CA SER A 285 -19.36 -14.63 0.48
C SER A 285 -19.22 -13.26 1.15
N PRO A 286 -19.15 -12.17 0.38
CA PRO A 286 -19.07 -10.81 0.90
C PRO A 286 -20.34 -10.44 1.69
N VAL A 287 -20.20 -9.62 2.73
CA VAL A 287 -21.30 -9.29 3.67
C VAL A 287 -21.35 -7.80 3.93
N LEU A 288 -22.52 -7.18 3.77
CA LEU A 288 -22.77 -5.80 4.17
C LEU A 288 -22.46 -5.61 5.67
N ARG A 289 -21.68 -4.61 5.99
CA ARG A 289 -21.38 -4.23 7.37
C ARG A 289 -22.03 -2.93 7.79
N GLY A 290 -22.02 -1.94 6.94
CA GLY A 290 -22.62 -0.64 7.22
C GLY A 290 -22.96 0.09 5.95
N ALA A 291 -23.90 1.03 6.07
CA ALA A 291 -24.38 1.86 4.98
C ALA A 291 -24.62 3.27 5.48
N LEU A 292 -24.49 4.27 4.60
CA LEU A 292 -24.69 5.67 4.92
C LEU A 292 -25.29 6.40 3.71
N ASP A 293 -26.39 7.09 3.95
CA ASP A 293 -26.99 8.05 3.03
C ASP A 293 -26.16 9.36 3.06
N LEU A 294 -25.56 9.71 1.94
CA LEU A 294 -24.79 10.95 1.77
C LEU A 294 -25.67 12.11 1.24
N GLY A 295 -26.84 11.79 0.70
CA GLY A 295 -27.79 12.75 0.15
C GLY A 295 -27.36 13.40 -1.16
N ALA A 296 -26.38 12.81 -1.87
CA ALA A 296 -25.95 13.22 -3.20
C ALA A 296 -25.19 12.07 -3.89
N THR A 297 -25.34 11.95 -5.20
CA THR A 297 -24.66 10.93 -5.99
C THR A 297 -23.13 10.96 -5.75
N ALA A 298 -22.60 9.88 -5.22
CA ALA A 298 -21.18 9.67 -5.04
C ALA A 298 -20.55 9.03 -6.29
N ARG A 299 -19.37 9.47 -6.67
CA ARG A 299 -18.75 9.06 -7.94
C ARG A 299 -17.52 8.19 -7.75
N GLU A 300 -16.63 8.59 -6.88
CA GLU A 300 -15.39 7.86 -6.62
C GLU A 300 -15.00 7.98 -5.13
N VAL A 301 -14.27 7.02 -4.63
CA VAL A 301 -13.85 6.95 -3.23
C VAL A 301 -12.40 6.53 -3.12
N VAL A 302 -11.67 7.15 -2.19
CA VAL A 302 -10.35 6.70 -1.75
C VAL A 302 -10.35 6.57 -0.22
N VAL A 303 -9.68 5.56 0.30
CA VAL A 303 -9.55 5.36 1.76
C VAL A 303 -8.12 5.64 2.18
N LEU A 304 -7.97 6.51 3.18
CA LEU A 304 -6.68 6.83 3.80
C LEU A 304 -6.78 6.56 5.31
N GLY A 305 -6.25 5.44 5.74
CA GLY A 305 -6.34 4.98 7.12
C GLY A 305 -7.79 4.71 7.54
N SER A 306 -8.31 5.49 8.49
CA SER A 306 -9.66 5.31 9.03
C SER A 306 -10.74 6.19 8.40
N TYR A 307 -10.44 6.83 7.26
CA TYR A 307 -11.34 7.78 6.61
C TYR A 307 -11.49 7.48 5.13
N ALA A 308 -12.74 7.49 4.65
CA ALA A 308 -13.06 7.46 3.24
C ALA A 308 -13.33 8.89 2.75
N TYR A 309 -12.70 9.25 1.65
CA TYR A 309 -12.84 10.54 0.98
C TYR A 309 -13.56 10.30 -0.35
N ILE A 310 -14.64 11.02 -0.58
CA ILE A 310 -15.60 10.74 -1.64
C ILE A 310 -15.71 11.97 -2.54
N ALA A 311 -15.52 11.75 -3.85
CA ALA A 311 -15.87 12.72 -4.88
C ALA A 311 -17.39 12.62 -5.15
N SER A 312 -18.09 13.73 -5.00
CA SER A 312 -19.55 13.81 -5.05
C SER A 312 -20.04 14.81 -6.10
N TYR A 313 -21.25 14.57 -6.63
CA TYR A 313 -21.95 15.48 -7.53
C TYR A 313 -22.73 16.58 -6.82
N SER A 314 -22.51 16.73 -5.53
CA SER A 314 -23.14 17.80 -4.76
C SER A 314 -22.51 19.17 -5.06
N ASP A 315 -23.29 20.15 -5.50
CA ASP A 315 -22.83 21.54 -5.71
C ASP A 315 -22.41 22.27 -4.41
N SER A 316 -22.57 21.63 -3.26
CA SER A 316 -22.22 22.22 -1.95
C SER A 316 -21.22 21.39 -1.15
N ARG A 317 -20.88 20.17 -1.60
CA ARG A 317 -20.02 19.21 -0.88
C ARG A 317 -19.35 18.27 -1.86
N GLU A 318 -18.55 18.79 -2.78
CA GLU A 318 -17.87 17.99 -3.79
C GLU A 318 -16.82 17.03 -3.21
N LEU A 319 -16.30 17.34 -2.02
CA LEU A 319 -15.56 16.39 -1.19
C LEU A 319 -16.37 16.09 0.08
N GLU A 320 -16.61 14.82 0.33
CA GLU A 320 -17.21 14.33 1.56
C GLU A 320 -16.24 13.39 2.29
N VAL A 321 -16.26 13.41 3.63
CA VAL A 321 -15.35 12.63 4.48
C VAL A 321 -16.16 11.77 5.42
N VAL A 322 -16.01 10.46 5.28
CA VAL A 322 -16.71 9.46 6.11
C VAL A 322 -15.69 8.80 7.05
N ASP A 323 -16.03 8.77 8.34
CA ASP A 323 -15.29 7.99 9.33
C ASP A 323 -15.67 6.52 9.19
N VAL A 324 -14.67 5.69 8.86
CA VAL A 324 -14.78 4.23 8.69
C VAL A 324 -13.97 3.47 9.72
N THR A 325 -13.57 4.11 10.82
CA THR A 325 -12.89 3.45 11.96
C THR A 325 -13.67 2.22 12.43
N ASN A 326 -15.01 2.30 12.42
CA ASN A 326 -15.90 1.17 12.57
C ASN A 326 -16.75 1.02 11.30
N PRO A 327 -16.40 0.11 10.38
CA PRO A 327 -17.13 -0.08 9.13
C PRO A 327 -18.61 -0.46 9.29
N SER A 328 -19.02 -0.92 10.48
CA SER A 328 -20.44 -1.24 10.75
C SER A 328 -21.30 0.01 11.07
N VAL A 329 -20.69 1.15 11.32
CA VAL A 329 -21.38 2.41 11.63
C VAL A 329 -20.61 3.57 10.97
N PRO A 330 -20.57 3.62 9.63
CA PRO A 330 -19.92 4.73 8.94
C PRO A 330 -20.65 6.04 9.23
N SER A 331 -19.94 7.15 9.29
CA SER A 331 -20.54 8.45 9.58
C SER A 331 -19.88 9.59 8.82
N LEU A 332 -20.68 10.46 8.22
CA LEU A 332 -20.21 11.69 7.57
C LEU A 332 -19.71 12.66 8.65
N ILE A 333 -18.43 13.02 8.60
CA ILE A 333 -17.77 13.82 9.63
C ILE A 333 -17.25 15.16 9.13
N GLY A 334 -17.07 15.31 7.82
CA GLY A 334 -16.53 16.51 7.19
C GLY A 334 -16.92 16.62 5.72
N SER A 335 -16.82 17.80 5.20
CA SER A 335 -17.03 18.07 3.77
C SER A 335 -16.32 19.35 3.35
N LEU A 336 -16.09 19.52 2.06
CA LEU A 336 -15.54 20.73 1.46
C LEU A 336 -16.33 21.08 0.19
N ASN A 337 -16.80 22.33 0.15
CA ASN A 337 -17.34 22.92 -1.08
C ASN A 337 -16.18 23.48 -1.92
N LEU A 338 -16.07 23.00 -3.14
CA LEU A 338 -15.15 23.49 -4.16
C LEU A 338 -15.95 24.48 -5.04
N SER A 339 -15.64 25.74 -5.01
CA SER A 339 -16.43 26.78 -5.68
C SER A 339 -16.76 26.49 -7.17
N GLY A 340 -17.99 26.80 -7.58
CA GLY A 340 -18.53 26.58 -8.94
C GLY A 340 -19.50 25.39 -9.00
N THR A 341 -20.06 25.11 -10.18
CA THR A 341 -21.11 24.11 -10.40
C THR A 341 -20.63 22.85 -11.14
N SER A 342 -19.32 22.64 -11.26
CA SER A 342 -18.79 21.45 -11.92
C SER A 342 -18.73 20.30 -10.92
N ASN A 343 -19.10 19.10 -11.36
CA ASN A 343 -19.08 17.90 -10.52
C ASN A 343 -17.66 17.39 -10.26
N ALA A 344 -17.40 16.86 -9.08
CA ALA A 344 -16.20 16.08 -8.80
C ALA A 344 -16.36 14.70 -9.45
N LEU A 345 -15.44 14.34 -10.35
CA LEU A 345 -15.47 13.09 -11.12
C LEU A 345 -14.56 12.02 -10.53
N THR A 346 -13.42 12.43 -10.01
CA THR A 346 -12.36 11.53 -9.57
C THR A 346 -11.62 12.07 -8.36
N ILE A 347 -11.07 11.17 -7.58
CA ILE A 347 -10.30 11.48 -6.38
C ILE A 347 -9.14 10.50 -6.22
N THR A 348 -7.98 11.01 -5.85
CA THR A 348 -6.86 10.20 -5.39
C THR A 348 -6.25 10.82 -4.14
N GLY A 349 -5.41 10.09 -3.39
CA GLY A 349 -4.86 10.68 -2.18
C GLY A 349 -3.70 9.90 -1.58
N PHE A 350 -2.95 10.58 -0.74
CA PHE A 350 -1.82 10.04 0.02
C PHE A 350 -1.65 10.82 1.32
N GLU A 351 -1.26 10.14 2.38
CA GLU A 351 -1.01 10.74 3.69
C GLU A 351 -2.16 11.63 4.18
N ASN A 352 -1.95 12.95 4.18
CA ASN A 352 -2.91 13.97 4.60
C ASN A 352 -3.38 14.85 3.44
N THR A 353 -3.25 14.37 2.21
CA THR A 353 -3.59 15.11 0.99
C THR A 353 -4.50 14.27 0.11
N VAL A 354 -5.57 14.88 -0.37
CA VAL A 354 -6.38 14.34 -1.46
C VAL A 354 -6.38 15.30 -2.63
N VAL A 355 -6.45 14.73 -3.83
CA VAL A 355 -6.51 15.49 -5.09
C VAL A 355 -7.82 15.13 -5.78
N VAL A 356 -8.61 16.15 -6.12
CA VAL A 356 -9.93 16.00 -6.76
C VAL A 356 -9.88 16.59 -8.16
N GLY A 357 -10.34 15.79 -9.14
CA GLY A 357 -10.54 16.22 -10.52
C GLY A 357 -12.01 16.49 -10.82
N ARG A 358 -12.31 17.55 -11.57
CA ARG A 358 -13.68 17.98 -11.88
C ARG A 358 -13.99 17.99 -13.37
N SER A 359 -15.27 17.89 -13.70
CA SER A 359 -15.80 17.97 -15.07
C SER A 359 -15.47 19.31 -15.78
N GLY A 360 -15.24 20.38 -15.02
CA GLY A 360 -14.81 21.68 -15.53
C GLY A 360 -13.31 21.81 -15.79
N GLY A 361 -12.52 20.75 -15.62
CA GLY A 361 -11.08 20.73 -15.89
C GLY A 361 -10.19 21.29 -14.79
N ASN A 362 -10.71 21.52 -13.60
CA ASN A 362 -9.92 21.92 -12.47
C ASN A 362 -9.44 20.73 -11.66
N VAL A 363 -8.21 20.80 -11.20
CA VAL A 363 -7.61 19.88 -10.23
C VAL A 363 -7.38 20.64 -8.93
N TYR A 364 -7.86 20.07 -7.82
CA TYR A 364 -7.80 20.67 -6.50
C TYR A 364 -6.92 19.83 -5.58
N VAL A 365 -5.95 20.46 -4.92
CA VAL A 365 -5.11 19.82 -3.88
C VAL A 365 -5.67 20.26 -2.54
N ILE A 366 -6.09 19.30 -1.73
CA ILE A 366 -6.85 19.52 -0.50
C ILE A 366 -6.13 18.86 0.68
N ASN A 367 -5.93 19.63 1.74
CA ASN A 367 -5.39 19.13 3.00
C ASN A 367 -6.48 18.47 3.83
N VAL A 368 -6.23 17.24 4.23
CA VAL A 368 -7.14 16.43 5.05
C VAL A 368 -6.51 16.00 6.38
N SER A 369 -5.48 16.71 6.84
CA SER A 369 -4.84 16.44 8.15
C SER A 369 -5.83 16.53 9.31
N ASN A 370 -6.90 17.33 9.17
CA ASN A 370 -8.08 17.29 10.01
C ASN A 370 -9.29 16.84 9.17
N PRO A 371 -9.66 15.56 9.20
CA PRO A 371 -10.77 15.02 8.39
C PRO A 371 -12.12 15.70 8.62
N ARG A 372 -12.33 16.31 9.79
CA ARG A 372 -13.56 17.06 10.12
C ARG A 372 -13.62 18.45 9.50
N SER A 373 -12.48 18.96 9.03
CA SER A 373 -12.37 20.32 8.47
C SER A 373 -11.30 20.32 7.37
N PRO A 374 -11.56 19.62 6.25
CA PRO A 374 -10.66 19.67 5.10
C PRO A 374 -10.61 21.07 4.53
N PHE A 375 -9.48 21.47 3.96
CA PHE A 375 -9.34 22.78 3.34
C PHE A 375 -8.52 22.75 2.05
N LEU A 376 -8.85 23.64 1.15
CA LEU A 376 -8.18 23.79 -0.14
C LEU A 376 -6.78 24.39 0.06
N GLU A 377 -5.75 23.71 -0.44
CA GLU A 377 -4.38 24.23 -0.49
C GLU A 377 -4.07 24.91 -1.83
N GLY A 378 -4.43 24.28 -2.95
CA GLY A 378 -4.16 24.83 -4.27
C GLY A 378 -5.09 24.31 -5.34
N THR A 379 -5.10 25.03 -6.47
CA THR A 379 -5.91 24.72 -7.63
C THR A 379 -5.13 24.91 -8.91
N LEU A 380 -5.28 23.99 -9.85
CA LEU A 380 -4.80 24.12 -11.22
C LEU A 380 -5.99 24.03 -12.19
N ALA A 381 -6.14 25.05 -13.05
CA ALA A 381 -7.06 24.98 -14.19
C ALA A 381 -6.37 24.24 -15.34
N ALA A 382 -6.80 23.01 -15.64
CA ALA A 382 -6.14 22.13 -16.58
C ALA A 382 -6.89 21.97 -17.92
N ALA A 383 -7.98 22.67 -18.14
CA ALA A 383 -8.87 22.66 -19.31
C ALA A 383 -9.37 21.25 -19.73
N GLY A 384 -10.65 21.11 -20.05
CA GLY A 384 -11.31 19.80 -20.33
C GLY A 384 -11.58 18.97 -19.08
N ALA A 385 -12.51 18.04 -19.13
CA ALA A 385 -12.85 17.20 -17.99
C ALA A 385 -11.63 16.41 -17.47
N ILE A 386 -11.57 16.20 -16.17
CA ILE A 386 -10.62 15.28 -15.53
C ILE A 386 -11.37 14.01 -15.18
N ASN A 387 -11.21 12.99 -15.99
CA ASN A 387 -11.95 11.72 -15.87
C ASN A 387 -11.33 10.83 -14.78
N ASP A 388 -9.99 10.84 -14.66
CA ASP A 388 -9.27 10.03 -13.68
C ASP A 388 -7.94 10.66 -13.26
N LEU A 389 -7.48 10.29 -12.07
CA LEU A 389 -6.24 10.74 -11.46
C LEU A 389 -5.42 9.57 -10.93
N SER A 390 -4.12 9.57 -11.21
CA SER A 390 -3.18 8.62 -10.63
C SER A 390 -1.97 9.34 -10.05
N LEU A 391 -1.59 8.97 -8.83
CA LEU A 391 -0.38 9.46 -8.19
C LEU A 391 0.86 8.77 -8.76
N GLY A 392 1.94 9.53 -8.92
CA GLY A 392 3.18 8.99 -9.43
C GLY A 392 4.43 9.69 -8.89
N ASN A 393 5.58 9.11 -9.15
CA ASN A 393 6.88 9.62 -8.77
C ASN A 393 6.97 9.99 -7.27
N GLY A 394 6.60 9.04 -6.38
CA GLY A 394 6.65 9.31 -4.94
C GLY A 394 5.72 10.43 -4.49
N ASN A 395 4.57 10.55 -5.16
CA ASN A 395 3.53 11.57 -4.94
C ASN A 395 3.92 13.00 -5.34
N ALA A 396 5.01 13.17 -6.12
CA ALA A 396 5.39 14.46 -6.66
C ALA A 396 4.54 14.88 -7.86
N TYR A 397 3.99 13.91 -8.60
CA TYR A 397 3.15 14.14 -9.77
C TYR A 397 1.76 13.52 -9.60
N VAL A 398 0.78 14.17 -10.23
CA VAL A 398 -0.53 13.60 -10.53
C VAL A 398 -0.64 13.48 -12.05
N PHE A 399 -0.91 12.27 -12.52
CA PHE A 399 -1.27 12.00 -13.91
C PHE A 399 -2.78 12.12 -14.01
N ALA A 400 -3.24 13.01 -14.86
CA ALA A 400 -4.66 13.27 -15.07
C ALA A 400 -5.05 12.87 -16.50
N GLY A 401 -5.90 11.86 -16.62
CA GLY A 401 -6.57 11.48 -17.85
C GLY A 401 -7.85 12.29 -18.03
N GLY A 402 -8.22 12.59 -19.27
CA GLY A 402 -9.44 13.32 -19.46
C GLY A 402 -9.81 13.60 -20.93
N ASP A 403 -10.88 14.33 -21.06
CA ASP A 403 -11.45 14.80 -22.31
C ASP A 403 -10.93 16.21 -22.62
N ASN A 404 -9.97 16.29 -23.52
CA ASN A 404 -9.51 17.56 -24.09
C ASN A 404 -8.76 17.32 -25.40
N ASN A 405 -9.32 17.72 -26.50
CA ASN A 405 -8.77 17.57 -27.86
C ASN A 405 -7.32 18.09 -28.05
N ASN A 406 -6.67 18.62 -27.03
CA ASN A 406 -5.30 19.12 -27.08
C ASN A 406 -4.37 18.51 -26.02
N ALA A 407 -4.88 17.76 -25.05
CA ALA A 407 -4.07 17.14 -23.97
C ALA A 407 -4.89 16.08 -23.21
N GLU A 408 -4.91 14.88 -23.69
CA GLU A 408 -5.62 13.76 -23.06
C GLU A 408 -4.91 13.32 -21.78
N LEU A 409 -3.56 13.32 -21.76
CA LEU A 409 -2.77 13.16 -20.54
C LEU A 409 -2.20 14.50 -20.10
N ARG A 410 -2.34 14.81 -18.82
CA ARG A 410 -1.70 15.94 -18.16
C ARG A 410 -0.86 15.44 -17.00
N VAL A 411 0.38 15.93 -16.89
CA VAL A 411 1.27 15.63 -15.78
C VAL A 411 1.35 16.89 -14.93
N ILE A 412 0.88 16.80 -13.71
CA ILE A 412 0.72 17.93 -12.79
C ILE A 412 1.72 17.75 -11.65
N ASP A 413 2.62 18.70 -11.51
CA ASP A 413 3.54 18.79 -10.37
C ASP A 413 2.78 19.32 -9.15
N ILE A 414 2.74 18.53 -8.09
CA ILE A 414 2.12 18.86 -6.81
C ILE A 414 3.14 18.93 -5.67
N THR A 415 4.43 19.00 -5.96
CA THR A 415 5.47 19.14 -4.91
C THR A 415 5.25 20.37 -4.05
N ASN A 416 4.66 21.41 -4.62
CA ASN A 416 4.12 22.55 -3.88
C ASN A 416 2.58 22.52 -3.96
N HIS A 417 1.93 22.02 -2.93
CA HIS A 417 0.49 21.87 -2.85
C HIS A 417 -0.28 23.20 -3.06
N SER A 418 0.31 24.33 -2.63
CA SER A 418 -0.34 25.64 -2.75
C SER A 418 -0.31 26.22 -4.17
N THR A 419 0.61 25.73 -5.01
CA THR A 419 0.77 26.17 -6.39
C THR A 419 1.04 24.99 -7.32
N PRO A 420 0.06 24.06 -7.47
CA PRO A 420 0.21 22.98 -8.42
C PRO A 420 0.39 23.52 -9.84
N ALA A 421 1.24 22.87 -10.63
CA ALA A 421 1.63 23.37 -11.94
C ALA A 421 1.60 22.26 -13.01
N LEU A 422 1.23 22.60 -14.24
CA LEU A 422 1.34 21.69 -15.37
C LEU A 422 2.82 21.47 -15.70
N ALA A 423 3.32 20.26 -15.46
CA ALA A 423 4.70 19.86 -15.76
C ALA A 423 4.85 19.37 -17.20
N GLY A 424 3.85 18.67 -17.72
CA GLY A 424 3.85 18.11 -19.06
C GLY A 424 2.45 17.74 -19.54
N SER A 425 2.30 17.55 -20.84
CA SER A 425 1.05 17.08 -21.43
C SER A 425 1.32 16.27 -22.70
N LEU A 426 0.39 15.39 -23.02
CA LEU A 426 0.40 14.60 -24.26
C LEU A 426 -0.93 14.74 -24.96
N ASN A 427 -0.87 15.14 -26.21
CA ASN A 427 -1.97 14.99 -27.15
C ASN A 427 -1.79 13.66 -27.90
N ILE A 428 -2.77 12.79 -27.80
CA ILE A 428 -2.76 11.47 -28.46
C ILE A 428 -3.43 11.63 -29.83
N PRO A 429 -2.70 11.42 -30.93
CA PRO A 429 -3.27 11.59 -32.26
C PRO A 429 -4.46 10.65 -32.48
N ALA A 430 -5.59 11.18 -32.81
CA ALA A 430 -6.86 10.47 -32.99
C ALA A 430 -6.88 9.42 -34.12
N GLY A 431 -5.81 9.26 -34.88
CA GLY A 431 -5.78 8.33 -36.01
C GLY A 431 -6.93 8.60 -37.01
N SER A 432 -7.89 7.68 -37.09
CA SER A 432 -9.12 7.82 -37.88
C SER A 432 -10.34 8.27 -37.03
N ASN A 433 -10.22 8.40 -35.73
CA ASN A 433 -11.28 8.80 -34.81
C ASN A 433 -11.16 10.31 -34.47
N PRO A 434 -12.24 11.08 -34.37
CA PRO A 434 -12.16 12.54 -34.19
C PRO A 434 -11.56 13.02 -32.86
N SER A 435 -11.59 12.19 -31.83
CA SER A 435 -10.94 12.46 -30.53
C SER A 435 -10.62 11.13 -29.84
N VAL A 436 -9.61 11.12 -29.01
CA VAL A 436 -9.30 10.03 -28.08
C VAL A 436 -9.43 10.61 -26.68
N ASP A 437 -10.30 10.03 -25.86
CA ASP A 437 -10.42 10.43 -24.46
C ASP A 437 -9.78 9.38 -23.56
N LEU A 438 -9.01 9.82 -22.56
CA LEU A 438 -8.53 8.93 -21.53
C LEU A 438 -9.55 8.87 -20.39
N ASN A 439 -10.25 7.76 -20.32
CA ASN A 439 -11.25 7.51 -19.29
C ASN A 439 -10.62 7.17 -17.94
N SER A 440 -9.44 6.54 -17.95
CA SER A 440 -8.71 6.22 -16.72
C SER A 440 -7.21 6.12 -16.96
N VAL A 441 -6.44 6.40 -15.92
CA VAL A 441 -4.98 6.35 -15.90
C VAL A 441 -4.46 5.67 -14.63
N ALA A 442 -3.42 4.84 -14.75
CA ALA A 442 -2.76 4.19 -13.63
C ALA A 442 -1.24 4.25 -13.80
N TYR A 443 -0.55 4.92 -12.90
CA TYR A 443 0.91 4.95 -12.90
C TYR A 443 1.50 3.70 -12.26
N HIS A 444 2.49 3.12 -12.91
CA HIS A 444 3.22 1.96 -12.41
C HIS A 444 4.66 2.37 -12.04
N PRO A 445 5.00 2.48 -10.75
CA PRO A 445 6.29 3.02 -10.31
C PRO A 445 7.48 2.16 -10.73
N GLY A 446 7.34 0.83 -10.71
CA GLY A 446 8.42 -0.09 -11.07
C GLY A 446 8.79 -0.08 -12.56
N LYS A 447 7.91 0.42 -13.42
CA LYS A 447 8.12 0.53 -14.86
C LYS A 447 8.27 1.99 -15.33
N ASP A 448 7.96 2.94 -14.47
CA ASP A 448 7.86 4.38 -14.79
C ASP A 448 7.00 4.60 -16.04
N ARG A 449 5.78 4.05 -16.01
CA ARG A 449 4.80 4.15 -17.08
C ARG A 449 3.44 4.52 -16.52
N VAL A 450 2.71 5.27 -17.31
CA VAL A 450 1.27 5.44 -17.14
C VAL A 450 0.56 4.50 -18.12
N PHE A 451 -0.29 3.65 -17.60
CA PHE A 451 -1.21 2.86 -18.39
C PHE A 451 -2.56 3.58 -18.42
N ALA A 452 -3.21 3.59 -19.57
CA ALA A 452 -4.46 4.30 -19.74
C ALA A 452 -5.52 3.41 -20.38
N ALA A 453 -6.76 3.60 -19.94
CA ALA A 453 -7.97 3.11 -20.59
C ALA A 453 -8.58 4.25 -21.42
N SER A 454 -8.97 3.98 -22.64
CA SER A 454 -9.48 5.00 -23.58
C SER A 454 -10.71 4.53 -24.35
N ASP A 455 -11.38 5.49 -24.99
CA ASP A 455 -12.49 5.28 -25.91
C ASP A 455 -12.05 5.04 -27.37
N ALA A 456 -10.74 4.87 -27.61
CA ALA A 456 -10.23 4.64 -28.96
C ALA A 456 -10.56 3.21 -29.44
N ASP A 457 -11.35 3.05 -30.49
CA ASP A 457 -11.79 1.76 -31.08
C ASP A 457 -10.66 0.80 -31.46
N ASN A 458 -9.41 1.27 -31.53
CA ASN A 458 -8.25 0.48 -31.95
C ASN A 458 -7.14 0.42 -30.91
N ALA A 459 -7.34 1.04 -29.75
CA ALA A 459 -6.36 1.10 -28.67
C ALA A 459 -7.02 1.43 -27.32
N GLU A 460 -7.97 0.60 -26.86
CA GLU A 460 -8.64 0.77 -25.57
C GLU A 460 -7.68 0.76 -24.39
N PHE A 461 -6.51 0.16 -24.58
CA PHE A 461 -5.40 0.19 -23.64
C PHE A 461 -4.19 0.88 -24.28
N MET A 462 -3.59 1.78 -23.54
CA MET A 462 -2.38 2.52 -23.96
C MET A 462 -1.29 2.47 -22.90
N THR A 463 -0.04 2.42 -23.36
CA THR A 463 1.16 2.64 -22.55
C THR A 463 1.73 4.01 -22.87
N LEU A 464 1.85 4.85 -21.85
CA LEU A 464 2.41 6.20 -21.94
C LEU A 464 3.73 6.24 -21.17
N ALA A 465 4.75 6.83 -21.79
CA ALA A 465 6.11 6.83 -21.29
C ALA A 465 6.63 8.25 -21.12
N PRO A 466 7.57 8.48 -20.19
CA PRO A 466 8.38 9.69 -20.19
C PRO A 466 9.33 9.69 -21.41
N GLN A 467 9.88 10.85 -21.72
CA GLN A 467 10.93 10.99 -22.75
C GLN A 467 12.31 10.54 -22.22
#